data_19c8b1cb3147dff74b0af96298b788df
#
_entry.id   19c8b1cb3147dff74b0af96298b788df
#
_cell.length_a   1.000
_cell.length_b   1.000
_cell.length_c   1.000
_cell.angle_alpha   90.00
_cell.angle_beta   90.00
_cell.angle_gamma   90.00
#
_symmetry.space_group_name_H-M   'P 1'
#
loop_
_entity.id
_entity.type
_entity.pdbx_description
1 polymer ?
#
loop_
_entity_poly.entity_id
_entity_poly.type
_entity_poly.pdbx_seq_one_letter_code
_entity_poly.pdbx_strand_id
1 'polypeptide(L)'
;MSKSKKVWVADDDESIRFVLEKGLVDAGFEVSVFEDGNEVVNQLDIDKPNVLLTDLKMPGRDGMDLLDTFKNEFSNIPVIMMTAHSDLDTTVDAFENGAWDYIAKPFDLNDAISKITKALEERKLRSKKRNKEDEILSLIHISEPTRLWTI
;
A
#
# COMPACT_ATOMS: atom_id res chain seq x y z
N MET A 1 -8.83 -4.23 -22.53
CA MET A 1 -8.60 -5.28 -21.66
C MET A 1 -7.92 -4.83 -20.42
N SER A 2 -8.47 -5.10 -19.29
CA SER A 2 -7.85 -4.65 -18.07
C SER A 2 -6.78 -5.63 -17.65
N LYS A 3 -5.69 -5.13 -17.14
CA LYS A 3 -4.64 -5.97 -16.65
C LYS A 3 -4.95 -6.29 -15.20
N SER A 4 -4.55 -7.45 -14.75
CA SER A 4 -4.68 -7.81 -13.35
C SER A 4 -3.81 -6.88 -12.54
N LYS A 5 -4.29 -6.46 -11.37
CA LYS A 5 -3.50 -5.61 -10.50
C LYS A 5 -2.48 -6.47 -9.75
N LYS A 6 -1.32 -5.91 -9.53
CA LYS A 6 -0.24 -6.61 -8.85
C LYS A 6 -0.29 -6.34 -7.35
N VAL A 7 -0.35 -7.41 -6.58
CA VAL A 7 -0.35 -7.34 -5.13
C VAL A 7 0.90 -8.05 -4.64
N TRP A 8 1.72 -7.37 -3.86
CA TRP A 8 2.89 -7.98 -3.26
C TRP A 8 2.59 -8.24 -1.79
N VAL A 9 2.93 -9.44 -1.32
CA VAL A 9 2.73 -9.85 0.05
C VAL A 9 4.06 -10.20 0.67
N ALA A 10 4.41 -9.54 1.77
CA ALA A 10 5.65 -9.82 2.48
C ALA A 10 5.32 -10.29 3.89
N ASP A 11 5.69 -11.51 4.24
CA ASP A 11 5.47 -12.09 5.55
C ASP A 11 6.44 -13.25 5.71
N ASP A 12 7.05 -13.39 6.87
CA ASP A 12 7.99 -14.48 7.09
C ASP A 12 7.29 -15.80 7.42
N ASP A 13 5.97 -15.78 7.62
CA ASP A 13 5.20 -16.98 7.89
C ASP A 13 4.73 -17.60 6.58
N GLU A 14 5.22 -18.81 6.28
CA GLU A 14 4.88 -19.51 5.06
C GLU A 14 3.38 -19.77 4.94
N SER A 15 2.71 -20.09 6.03
CA SER A 15 1.27 -20.37 6.01
C SER A 15 0.48 -19.15 5.59
N ILE A 16 0.87 -17.99 6.08
CA ILE A 16 0.19 -16.75 5.74
C ILE A 16 0.42 -16.42 4.27
N ARG A 17 1.67 -16.58 3.80
CA ARG A 17 1.95 -16.35 2.38
C ARG A 17 1.11 -17.26 1.49
N PHE A 18 0.99 -18.53 1.86
CA PHE A 18 0.23 -19.50 1.08
C PHE A 18 -1.25 -19.11 1.00
N VAL A 19 -1.86 -18.80 2.14
CA VAL A 19 -3.27 -18.45 2.19
C VAL A 19 -3.56 -17.18 1.40
N LEU A 20 -2.72 -16.17 1.57
CA LEU A 20 -2.91 -14.91 0.87
C LEU A 20 -2.67 -15.05 -0.63
N GLU A 21 -1.63 -15.77 -1.02
CA GLU A 21 -1.36 -15.95 -2.43
C GLU A 21 -2.54 -16.64 -3.11
N LYS A 22 -3.00 -17.73 -2.53
CA LYS A 22 -4.09 -18.48 -3.13
C LYS A 22 -5.38 -17.67 -3.17
N GLY A 23 -5.73 -17.03 -2.07
CA GLY A 23 -6.97 -16.28 -1.98
C GLY A 23 -6.98 -15.06 -2.89
N LEU A 24 -5.84 -14.36 -2.98
CA LEU A 24 -5.77 -13.17 -3.81
C LEU A 24 -5.71 -13.52 -5.30
N VAL A 25 -5.05 -14.62 -5.66
CA VAL A 25 -5.06 -15.08 -7.04
C VAL A 25 -6.49 -15.46 -7.44
N ASP A 26 -7.21 -16.16 -6.56
CA ASP A 26 -8.59 -16.53 -6.82
C ASP A 26 -9.48 -15.30 -6.97
N ALA A 27 -9.12 -14.20 -6.33
CA ALA A 27 -9.88 -12.96 -6.43
C ALA A 27 -9.52 -12.14 -7.69
N GLY A 28 -8.58 -12.64 -8.50
CA GLY A 28 -8.24 -11.99 -9.76
C GLY A 28 -6.98 -11.13 -9.76
N PHE A 29 -6.20 -11.16 -8.69
CA PHE A 29 -4.96 -10.38 -8.62
C PHE A 29 -3.75 -11.18 -9.09
N GLU A 30 -2.74 -10.47 -9.53
CA GLU A 30 -1.45 -11.06 -9.85
C GLU A 30 -0.61 -10.91 -8.58
N VAL A 31 -0.22 -12.00 -7.95
CA VAL A 31 0.38 -11.98 -6.62
C VAL A 31 1.84 -12.44 -6.64
N SER A 32 2.70 -11.70 -5.93
CA SER A 32 4.06 -12.14 -5.65
C SER A 32 4.23 -12.16 -4.15
N VAL A 33 4.90 -13.17 -3.61
CA VAL A 33 5.11 -13.30 -2.18
C VAL A 33 6.59 -13.25 -1.84
N PHE A 34 6.90 -12.70 -0.67
CA PHE A 34 8.27 -12.50 -0.22
C PHE A 34 8.41 -12.90 1.23
N GLU A 35 9.56 -13.46 1.61
CA GLU A 35 9.81 -13.88 2.98
C GLU A 35 10.31 -12.75 3.85
N ASP A 36 10.93 -11.75 3.28
CA ASP A 36 11.45 -10.63 4.06
C ASP A 36 11.48 -9.36 3.22
N GLY A 37 11.79 -8.25 3.87
CA GLY A 37 11.78 -6.96 3.20
C GLY A 37 12.91 -6.75 2.22
N ASN A 38 14.04 -7.47 2.38
CA ASN A 38 15.14 -7.33 1.45
C ASN A 38 14.75 -7.87 0.07
N GLU A 39 13.99 -8.96 0.04
CA GLU A 39 13.50 -9.51 -1.22
C GLU A 39 12.58 -8.52 -1.93
N VAL A 40 11.75 -7.82 -1.16
CA VAL A 40 10.84 -6.80 -1.71
C VAL A 40 11.65 -5.68 -2.38
N VAL A 41 12.65 -5.17 -1.67
CA VAL A 41 13.45 -4.07 -2.19
C VAL A 41 14.22 -4.49 -3.45
N ASN A 42 14.75 -5.71 -3.46
CA ASN A 42 15.45 -6.22 -4.64
C ASN A 42 14.52 -6.33 -5.85
N GLN A 43 13.28 -6.74 -5.61
CA GLN A 43 12.33 -6.89 -6.69
C GLN A 43 11.88 -5.53 -7.25
N LEU A 44 11.94 -4.47 -6.44
CA LEU A 44 11.57 -3.15 -6.90
C LEU A 44 12.46 -2.63 -8.04
N ASP A 45 13.65 -3.18 -8.19
CA ASP A 45 14.52 -2.82 -9.30
C ASP A 45 14.02 -3.40 -10.62
N ILE A 46 13.17 -4.42 -10.55
CA ILE A 46 12.67 -5.13 -11.71
C ILE A 46 11.22 -4.78 -12.02
N ASP A 47 10.40 -4.66 -11.01
CA ASP A 47 8.96 -4.47 -11.18
C ASP A 47 8.38 -3.65 -10.02
N LYS A 48 7.15 -3.20 -10.14
CA LYS A 48 6.47 -2.43 -9.10
C LYS A 48 5.07 -2.99 -8.86
N PRO A 49 4.65 -3.07 -7.60
CA PRO A 49 3.28 -3.52 -7.32
C PRO A 49 2.30 -2.36 -7.40
N ASN A 50 1.03 -2.70 -7.43
CA ASN A 50 -0.02 -1.69 -7.30
C ASN A 50 -0.35 -1.47 -5.82
N VAL A 51 -0.11 -2.47 -4.98
CA VAL A 51 -0.28 -2.36 -3.53
C VAL A 51 0.65 -3.35 -2.83
N LEU A 52 1.17 -2.96 -1.67
CA LEU A 52 2.02 -3.84 -0.85
C LEU A 52 1.27 -4.18 0.43
N LEU A 53 1.18 -5.48 0.75
CA LEU A 53 0.64 -5.97 1.99
C LEU A 53 1.79 -6.60 2.74
N THR A 54 2.21 -6.05 3.86
CA THR A 54 3.40 -6.50 4.55
C THR A 54 3.19 -6.73 6.03
N ASP A 55 3.86 -7.76 6.55
CA ASP A 55 3.89 -7.99 7.97
C ASP A 55 4.72 -6.86 8.57
N LEU A 56 4.39 -6.49 9.80
CA LEU A 56 5.09 -5.42 10.47
C LEU A 56 6.48 -5.87 10.88
N LYS A 57 6.62 -7.08 11.38
CA LYS A 57 7.90 -7.60 11.85
C LYS A 57 8.39 -8.78 11.02
N MET A 58 9.54 -8.63 10.42
CA MET A 58 10.16 -9.66 9.60
C MET A 58 11.68 -9.58 9.76
N PRO A 59 12.41 -10.64 9.46
CA PRO A 59 13.87 -10.58 9.50
C PRO A 59 14.35 -9.66 8.37
N GLY A 60 15.53 -9.12 8.50
CA GLY A 60 16.08 -8.19 7.53
C GLY A 60 15.36 -6.85 7.60
N ARG A 61 14.76 -6.41 6.49
CA ARG A 61 13.99 -5.19 6.49
C ARG A 61 12.57 -5.54 6.91
N ASP A 62 12.05 -4.86 7.91
CA ASP A 62 10.69 -5.13 8.40
C ASP A 62 9.68 -4.21 7.70
N GLY A 63 8.43 -4.30 8.12
CA GLY A 63 7.35 -3.52 7.50
C GLY A 63 7.55 -2.03 7.63
N MET A 64 8.10 -1.54 8.74
CA MET A 64 8.35 -0.12 8.91
C MET A 64 9.44 0.37 7.96
N ASP A 65 10.48 -0.43 7.73
CA ASP A 65 11.53 -0.11 6.79
C ASP A 65 10.96 -0.05 5.36
N LEU A 66 10.07 -0.99 5.03
CA LEU A 66 9.43 -1.01 3.72
C LEU A 66 8.51 0.20 3.56
N LEU A 67 7.79 0.57 4.61
CA LEU A 67 6.91 1.72 4.57
C LEU A 67 7.72 2.99 4.27
N ASP A 68 8.87 3.13 4.92
CA ASP A 68 9.73 4.27 4.72
C ASP A 68 10.26 4.32 3.27
N THR A 69 10.68 3.19 2.74
CA THR A 69 11.16 3.10 1.36
C THR A 69 10.05 3.47 0.38
N PHE A 70 8.85 2.93 0.58
CA PHE A 70 7.74 3.22 -0.32
C PHE A 70 7.28 4.68 -0.21
N LYS A 71 7.28 5.22 1.00
CA LYS A 71 6.89 6.61 1.20
C LYS A 71 7.84 7.56 0.47
N ASN A 72 9.13 7.29 0.55
CA ASN A 72 10.13 8.17 -0.04
C ASN A 72 10.30 8.00 -1.56
N GLU A 73 10.17 6.79 -2.05
CA GLU A 73 10.42 6.51 -3.46
C GLU A 73 9.20 6.13 -4.30
N PHE A 74 8.15 5.63 -3.68
CA PHE A 74 6.98 5.17 -4.39
C PHE A 74 5.71 5.59 -3.66
N SER A 75 5.59 6.87 -3.37
CA SER A 75 4.50 7.38 -2.52
C SER A 75 3.09 7.13 -3.06
N ASN A 76 2.97 6.78 -4.32
CA ASN A 76 1.66 6.48 -4.90
C ASN A 76 1.27 5.01 -4.75
N ILE A 77 2.12 4.19 -4.15
CA ILE A 77 1.79 2.78 -3.93
C ILE A 77 1.33 2.62 -2.48
N PRO A 78 0.07 2.25 -2.23
CA PRO A 78 -0.40 2.10 -0.86
C PRO A 78 0.22 0.90 -0.18
N VAL A 79 0.53 1.05 1.10
CA VAL A 79 1.11 -0.01 1.93
C VAL A 79 0.11 -0.35 3.02
N ILE A 80 -0.28 -1.62 3.12
CA ILE A 80 -1.18 -2.09 4.15
C ILE A 80 -0.37 -2.97 5.10
N MET A 81 -0.45 -2.68 6.40
CA MET A 81 0.30 -3.43 7.40
C MET A 81 -0.52 -4.56 7.98
N MET A 82 0.10 -5.73 8.16
CA MET A 82 -0.50 -6.84 8.89
C MET A 82 0.13 -6.83 10.27
N THR A 83 -0.67 -6.75 11.32
CA THR A 83 -0.16 -6.57 12.67
C THR A 83 -0.80 -7.53 13.66
N ALA A 84 -0.05 -7.91 14.69
CA ALA A 84 -0.60 -8.68 15.79
C ALA A 84 -1.15 -7.70 16.82
N HIS A 85 -2.04 -8.16 17.71
CA HIS A 85 -2.59 -7.31 18.75
C HIS A 85 -1.52 -6.69 19.63
N SER A 86 -0.41 -7.39 19.83
CA SER A 86 0.67 -6.89 20.68
C SER A 86 1.43 -5.73 20.05
N ASP A 87 1.16 -5.41 18.79
CA ASP A 87 1.90 -4.38 18.07
C ASP A 87 1.09 -3.11 17.84
N LEU A 88 0.11 -2.84 18.71
CA LEU A 88 -0.74 -1.67 18.52
C LEU A 88 0.02 -0.35 18.46
N ASP A 89 0.98 -0.14 19.34
CA ASP A 89 1.73 1.12 19.35
C ASP A 89 2.51 1.31 18.06
N THR A 90 3.10 0.24 17.53
CA THR A 90 3.83 0.30 16.28
C THR A 90 2.88 0.52 15.12
N THR A 91 1.65 0.00 15.22
CA THR A 91 0.64 0.20 14.19
C THR A 91 0.25 1.68 14.10
N VAL A 92 0.12 2.35 15.25
CA VAL A 92 -0.18 3.78 15.28
C VAL A 92 0.97 4.54 14.61
N ASP A 93 2.21 4.18 14.92
CA ASP A 93 3.38 4.79 14.31
C ASP A 93 3.37 4.59 12.78
N ALA A 94 2.95 3.42 12.32
CA ALA A 94 2.87 3.14 10.89
C ALA A 94 1.87 4.06 10.20
N PHE A 95 0.73 4.31 10.83
CA PHE A 95 -0.25 5.22 10.26
C PHE A 95 0.31 6.64 10.20
N GLU A 96 0.99 7.08 11.24
CA GLU A 96 1.59 8.40 11.25
C GLU A 96 2.67 8.54 10.19
N ASN A 97 3.30 7.43 9.81
CA ASN A 97 4.33 7.43 8.78
C ASN A 97 3.80 7.08 7.39
N GLY A 98 2.50 7.02 7.21
CA GLY A 98 1.92 6.92 5.88
C GLY A 98 1.34 5.59 5.45
N ALA A 99 1.20 4.62 6.35
CA ALA A 99 0.53 3.37 5.99
C ALA A 99 -0.90 3.66 5.59
N TRP A 100 -1.38 3.01 4.53
CA TRP A 100 -2.72 3.26 4.04
C TRP A 100 -3.77 2.66 4.97
N ASP A 101 -3.52 1.47 5.48
CA ASP A 101 -4.44 0.79 6.41
C ASP A 101 -3.69 -0.35 7.10
N TYR A 102 -4.37 -1.08 7.97
CA TYR A 102 -3.81 -2.23 8.62
C TYR A 102 -4.82 -3.36 8.68
N ILE A 103 -4.33 -4.60 8.88
CA ILE A 103 -5.15 -5.77 9.04
C ILE A 103 -4.62 -6.49 10.27
N ALA A 104 -5.48 -6.72 11.27
CA ALA A 104 -5.07 -7.40 12.50
C ALA A 104 -5.03 -8.91 12.30
N LYS A 105 -4.00 -9.56 12.81
CA LYS A 105 -3.89 -11.02 12.77
C LYS A 105 -4.51 -11.59 14.05
N PRO A 106 -5.24 -12.70 13.97
CA PRO A 106 -5.61 -13.42 12.76
C PRO A 106 -6.66 -12.65 11.96
N PHE A 107 -6.61 -12.76 10.64
CA PHE A 107 -7.48 -11.96 9.81
C PHE A 107 -8.38 -12.83 8.94
N ASP A 108 -9.45 -12.20 8.43
CA ASP A 108 -10.35 -12.83 7.52
C ASP A 108 -9.84 -12.49 6.11
N LEU A 109 -9.70 -13.47 5.25
CA LEU A 109 -9.22 -13.25 3.89
C LEU A 109 -10.11 -12.25 3.14
N ASN A 110 -11.41 -12.27 3.37
CA ASN A 110 -12.31 -11.34 2.72
C ASN A 110 -12.05 -9.90 3.16
N ASP A 111 -11.63 -9.70 4.40
CA ASP A 111 -11.27 -8.38 4.89
C ASP A 111 -10.00 -7.88 4.19
N ALA A 112 -9.02 -8.76 4.00
CA ALA A 112 -7.80 -8.41 3.28
C ALA A 112 -8.12 -8.03 1.85
N ILE A 113 -8.95 -8.80 1.17
CA ILE A 113 -9.34 -8.52 -0.21
C ILE A 113 -10.07 -7.18 -0.29
N SER A 114 -10.97 -6.91 0.65
CA SER A 114 -11.72 -5.67 0.69
C SER A 114 -10.80 -4.46 0.86
N LYS A 115 -9.84 -4.55 1.76
CA LYS A 115 -8.92 -3.44 2.00
C LYS A 115 -7.99 -3.20 0.81
N ILE A 116 -7.52 -4.26 0.18
CA ILE A 116 -6.69 -4.14 -1.02
C ILE A 116 -7.50 -3.48 -2.14
N THR A 117 -8.74 -3.90 -2.33
CA THR A 117 -9.60 -3.33 -3.37
C THR A 117 -9.84 -1.85 -3.12
N LYS A 118 -10.10 -1.46 -1.87
CA LYS A 118 -10.31 -0.07 -1.53
C LYS A 118 -9.04 0.75 -1.76
N ALA A 119 -7.89 0.22 -1.41
CA ALA A 119 -6.62 0.92 -1.61
C ALA A 119 -6.38 1.19 -3.10
N LEU A 120 -6.67 0.20 -3.95
CA LEU A 120 -6.49 0.34 -5.37
C LEU A 120 -7.48 1.35 -5.96
N GLU A 121 -8.71 1.36 -5.48
CA GLU A 121 -9.71 2.30 -5.95
C GLU A 121 -9.38 3.73 -5.52
N GLU A 122 -8.97 3.92 -4.27
CA GLU A 122 -8.61 5.24 -3.79
C GLU A 122 -7.38 5.78 -4.48
N ARG A 123 -6.40 4.92 -4.75
CA ARG A 123 -5.21 5.32 -5.48
C ARG A 123 -5.60 5.83 -6.86
N LYS A 124 -6.53 5.14 -7.54
CA LYS A 124 -6.99 5.53 -8.85
C LYS A 124 -7.72 6.87 -8.77
N LEU A 125 -8.58 7.05 -7.75
CA LEU A 125 -9.31 8.30 -7.59
C LEU A 125 -8.38 9.46 -7.25
N ARG A 126 -7.39 9.24 -6.40
CA ARG A 126 -6.43 10.28 -6.06
C ARG A 126 -5.63 10.71 -7.28
N SER A 127 -5.24 9.76 -8.11
CA SER A 127 -4.48 10.05 -9.31
C SER A 127 -5.32 10.90 -10.27
N LYS A 128 -6.58 10.55 -10.47
CA LYS A 128 -7.46 11.31 -11.33
C LYS A 128 -7.72 12.71 -10.77
N LYS A 129 -7.94 12.80 -9.48
CA LYS A 129 -8.21 14.08 -8.83
C LYS A 129 -6.98 14.97 -8.93
N ARG A 130 -5.80 14.42 -8.69
CA ARG A 130 -4.58 15.20 -8.76
C ARG A 130 -4.35 15.75 -10.17
N ASN A 131 -4.55 14.94 -11.18
CA ASN A 131 -4.36 15.39 -12.55
C ASN A 131 -5.34 16.51 -12.89
N LYS A 132 -6.55 16.42 -12.39
CA LYS A 132 -7.55 17.43 -12.65
C LYS A 132 -7.22 18.71 -11.92
N GLU A 133 -6.73 18.63 -10.70
CA GLU A 133 -6.34 19.79 -9.93
C GLU A 133 -5.16 20.49 -10.57
N ASP A 134 -4.18 19.76 -11.07
CA ASP A 134 -3.02 20.32 -11.73
C ASP A 134 -3.45 21.05 -13.02
N GLU A 135 -4.39 20.48 -13.73
CA GLU A 135 -4.91 21.09 -14.94
C GLU A 135 -5.60 22.40 -14.62
N ILE A 136 -6.41 22.44 -13.57
CA ILE A 136 -7.11 23.64 -13.15
C ILE A 136 -6.10 24.69 -12.68
N LEU A 137 -5.10 24.28 -11.91
CA LEU A 137 -4.10 25.20 -11.42
C LEU A 137 -3.31 25.82 -12.57
N SER A 138 -3.07 25.05 -13.62
CA SER A 138 -2.38 25.57 -14.77
C SER A 138 -3.18 26.67 -15.44
N LEU A 139 -4.49 26.58 -15.41
CA LEU A 139 -5.34 27.58 -16.03
C LEU A 139 -5.55 28.80 -15.17
N ILE A 140 -5.58 28.64 -13.87
CA ILE A 140 -5.84 29.78 -13.01
C ILE A 140 -4.75 30.11 -12.02
N HIS A 141 -3.55 29.74 -12.29
CA HIS A 141 -2.52 29.98 -11.30
C HIS A 141 -2.37 31.44 -10.95
N ILE A 142 -2.98 32.26 -11.69
CA ILE A 142 -2.81 33.63 -11.41
C ILE A 142 -3.66 34.00 -10.32
N SER A 143 -4.66 33.34 -10.12
CA SER A 143 -5.55 33.82 -9.18
C SER A 143 -5.26 33.32 -7.86
N GLU A 144 -4.20 33.13 -7.60
CA GLU A 144 -3.84 32.72 -6.41
C GLU A 144 -4.43 33.32 -5.33
N PRO A 145 -4.77 34.18 -5.41
CA PRO A 145 -5.29 34.96 -4.41
C PRO A 145 -6.42 34.34 -3.85
N THR A 146 -6.77 33.52 -4.35
CA THR A 146 -7.76 32.91 -3.86
C THR A 146 -7.62 32.91 -2.50
N ARG A 147 -6.62 33.05 -2.03
CA ARG A 147 -6.43 33.03 -0.77
C ARG A 147 -7.17 33.94 -0.21
N LEU A 148 -7.55 34.72 -0.88
CA LEU A 148 -8.10 35.71 -0.38
C LEU A 148 -9.26 35.32 0.22
N TRP A 149 -9.93 34.53 -0.21
CA TRP A 149 -11.05 34.37 0.34
C TRP A 149 -11.01 33.63 1.36
N THR A 150 -10.06 33.37 1.66
CA THR A 150 -9.93 32.69 2.74
C THR A 150 -10.41 33.48 3.71
N ILE A 151 -10.75 34.47 3.55
CA ILE A 151 -11.22 35.22 4.49
C ILE A 151 -12.34 34.81 4.99
#